data_0b332463d061a05d8f9dd0382ee68250
#
_entry.id   0b332463d061a05d8f9dd0382ee68250
#
_cell.length_a   1.000
_cell.length_b   1.000
_cell.length_c   1.000
_cell.angle_alpha   90.00
_cell.angle_beta   90.00
_cell.angle_gamma   90.00
#
_symmetry.space_group_name_H-M   'P 1'
#
loop_
_entity.id
_entity.type
_entity.pdbx_description
1 polymer ?
#
loop_
_entity_poly.entity_id
_entity_poly.type
_entity_poly.pdbx_seq_one_letter_code
_entity_poly.pdbx_strand_id
1 'polypeptide(L)'
;MLFRSTERTVISSVTLTEPVTEQRAQGTKARPSWYPTGSFRWPTSGRITSYFGYRNTGIRGASTNHKGIDISVSYGTPIYAADGGVVSFSGYKGAMGYVVIIDHQNGFKTYYEHNSSLLVSAGQTVYKGQQVAKAGRSGVTSGVHCHFGIQYNGTYYNPLNYLS
;
A
#
# COMPACT_ATOMS: atom_id res chain seq x y z
N MET A 1 14.27 -11.67 -21.71
CA MET A 1 13.76 -12.02 -21.13
C MET A 1 13.30 -12.04 -20.38
N LEU A 2 13.51 -11.75 -20.69
CA LEU A 2 12.98 -11.93 -20.03
C LEU A 2 12.48 -12.01 -19.32
N PHE A 3 12.46 -11.93 -19.53
CA PHE A 3 11.80 -12.27 -18.90
C PHE A 3 11.36 -12.46 -18.54
N ARG A 4 11.60 -12.39 -19.01
CA ARG A 4 11.07 -12.78 -18.72
C ARG A 4 10.53 -12.83 -18.05
N SER A 5 10.69 -12.63 -18.16
CA SER A 5 10.09 -12.83 -17.66
C SER A 5 9.78 -12.75 -17.00
N THR A 6 9.92 -12.52 -17.29
CA THR A 6 9.53 -12.55 -16.82
C THR A 6 9.09 -12.46 -16.17
N GLU A 7 9.13 -12.42 -16.47
CA GLU A 7 8.71 -12.32 -16.04
C GLU A 7 8.11 -12.17 -15.37
N ARG A 8 7.61 -11.93 -15.42
CA ARG A 8 6.99 -11.78 -14.92
C ARG A 8 6.18 -11.53 -14.40
N THR A 9 5.69 -11.22 -14.26
CA THR A 9 4.95 -10.89 -13.70
C THR A 9 4.15 -10.71 -13.39
N VAL A 10 3.67 -10.93 -13.27
CA VAL A 10 3.05 -10.60 -12.97
C VAL A 10 2.13 -10.40 -12.60
N ILE A 11 1.55 -10.45 -12.21
CA ILE A 11 0.69 -10.05 -11.76
C ILE A 11 -0.27 -10.16 -12.38
N SER A 12 -0.71 -10.71 -12.25
CA SER A 12 -1.52 -10.82 -12.73
C SER A 12 -1.60 -10.31 -13.79
N SER A 13 -1.65 -10.33 -14.38
CA SER A 13 -1.70 -9.88 -15.45
C SER A 13 -1.18 -8.63 -15.65
N VAL A 14 -0.88 -7.98 -14.83
CA VAL A 14 -0.19 -6.74 -14.99
C VAL A 14 1.26 -7.04 -15.29
N THR A 15 1.75 -6.51 -16.36
CA THR A 15 3.15 -6.67 -16.71
C THR A 15 3.95 -5.61 -16.02
N LEU A 16 4.94 -6.01 -15.27
CA LEU A 16 5.82 -5.09 -14.60
C LEU A 16 6.86 -4.59 -15.57
N THR A 17 7.12 -3.30 -15.55
CA THR A 17 8.15 -2.70 -16.36
C THR A 17 9.42 -2.63 -15.55
N GLU A 18 10.46 -3.31 -15.99
CA GLU A 18 11.72 -3.27 -15.28
C GLU A 18 12.32 -1.90 -15.39
N PRO A 19 12.91 -1.45 -14.34
CA PRO A 19 13.69 -0.23 -14.42
C PRO A 19 14.79 -0.46 -15.36
N VAL A 20 15.06 0.46 -16.13
CA VAL A 20 16.00 0.31 -17.03
C VAL A 20 17.17 0.00 -16.66
N THR A 21 17.89 -0.26 -16.82
CA THR A 21 18.96 -0.53 -16.42
C THR A 21 19.47 -1.54 -16.56
N GLU A 22 19.71 -2.07 -16.66
CA GLU A 22 20.23 -2.96 -16.69
C GLU A 22 20.26 -3.76 -17.24
N GLN A 23 20.42 -4.30 -17.57
CA GLN A 23 20.43 -5.06 -18.05
C GLN A 23 20.82 -6.07 -17.96
N ARG A 24 20.63 -6.63 -17.97
CA ARG A 24 20.84 -7.62 -17.76
C ARG A 24 21.50 -8.26 -18.42
N ALA A 25 22.12 -8.33 -18.48
CA ALA A 25 22.81 -8.74 -19.27
C ALA A 25 22.89 -10.00 -19.25
N GLN A 26 23.04 -10.59 -18.88
CA GLN A 26 23.10 -11.77 -18.82
C GLN A 26 22.08 -12.13 -18.15
N GLY A 27 21.23 -11.76 -18.22
CA GLY A 27 20.20 -12.19 -17.77
C GLY A 27 20.03 -12.64 -16.48
N THR A 28 20.71 -12.81 -15.75
CA THR A 28 20.53 -13.34 -14.45
C THR A 28 20.62 -12.31 -13.39
N LYS A 29 20.62 -11.06 -13.74
CA LYS A 29 20.70 -10.03 -12.75
C LYS A 29 19.44 -10.04 -11.90
N ALA A 30 19.59 -10.06 -10.61
CA ALA A 30 18.45 -10.03 -9.70
C ALA A 30 17.75 -8.68 -9.76
N ARG A 31 16.46 -8.68 -9.52
CA ARG A 31 15.72 -7.44 -9.45
C ARG A 31 16.07 -6.70 -8.18
N PRO A 32 15.99 -5.36 -8.20
CA PRO A 32 16.20 -4.59 -6.99
C PRO A 32 15.22 -5.03 -5.89
N SER A 33 15.65 -4.92 -4.63
CA SER A 33 14.81 -5.35 -3.52
C SER A 33 13.51 -4.57 -3.41
N TRP A 34 13.47 -3.35 -3.95
CA TRP A 34 12.26 -2.56 -3.94
C TRP A 34 11.29 -2.90 -5.08
N TYR A 35 11.70 -3.78 -5.99
CA TYR A 35 10.85 -4.09 -7.13
C TYR A 35 9.59 -4.83 -6.67
N PRO A 36 8.42 -4.46 -7.17
CA PRO A 36 7.18 -5.10 -6.72
C PRO A 36 7.10 -6.55 -7.18
N THR A 37 6.50 -7.38 -6.34
CA THR A 37 6.32 -8.80 -6.65
C THR A 37 5.01 -9.08 -7.38
N GLY A 38 4.04 -8.17 -7.27
CA GLY A 38 2.71 -8.36 -7.82
C GLY A 38 1.75 -9.00 -6.85
N SER A 39 2.20 -9.35 -5.65
CA SER A 39 1.33 -9.88 -4.62
C SER A 39 1.47 -9.04 -3.36
N PHE A 40 0.38 -8.92 -2.58
CA PHE A 40 0.34 -8.02 -1.44
C PHE A 40 0.28 -8.79 -0.14
N ARG A 41 1.13 -8.40 0.80
CA ARG A 41 1.07 -8.90 2.17
C ARG A 41 0.23 -7.92 3.01
N TRP A 42 -0.27 -8.39 4.15
CA TRP A 42 -0.97 -7.52 5.08
C TRP A 42 -0.04 -6.42 5.59
N PRO A 43 -0.52 -5.17 5.66
CA PRO A 43 0.30 -4.07 6.16
C PRO A 43 0.54 -4.15 7.66
N THR A 44 -0.34 -4.83 8.37
CA THR A 44 -0.25 -5.03 9.81
C THR A 44 -1.16 -6.20 10.17
N SER A 45 -1.11 -6.66 11.40
CA SER A 45 -2.03 -7.71 11.83
C SER A 45 -2.96 -7.16 12.90
N GLY A 46 -4.22 -7.53 12.80
CA GLY A 46 -5.23 -7.07 13.70
C GLY A 46 -6.61 -7.47 13.20
N ARG A 47 -7.62 -7.13 13.98
CA ARG A 47 -9.00 -7.47 13.61
C ARG A 47 -9.54 -6.42 12.65
N ILE A 48 -10.23 -6.86 11.61
CA ILE A 48 -10.89 -5.94 10.69
C ILE A 48 -12.14 -5.40 11.37
N THR A 49 -12.23 -4.09 11.49
CA THR A 49 -13.35 -3.43 12.12
C THR A 49 -14.28 -2.75 11.13
N SER A 50 -13.83 -2.55 9.90
CA SER A 50 -14.66 -1.94 8.86
C SER A 50 -14.22 -2.47 7.51
N TYR A 51 -15.19 -2.87 6.71
CA TYR A 51 -14.93 -3.50 5.42
C TYR A 51 -15.09 -2.51 4.26
N PHE A 52 -14.58 -2.90 3.11
CA PHE A 52 -14.66 -2.11 1.89
C PHE A 52 -16.11 -1.98 1.44
N GLY A 53 -16.46 -0.81 0.92
CA GLY A 53 -17.76 -0.56 0.33
C GLY A 53 -18.65 0.28 1.21
N TYR A 54 -19.96 0.21 0.95
CA TYR A 54 -20.92 1.04 1.68
C TYR A 54 -20.97 0.68 3.15
N ARG A 55 -21.02 1.69 4.01
CA ARG A 55 -21.15 1.51 5.44
C ARG A 55 -21.84 2.73 6.04
N ASN A 56 -22.54 2.52 7.15
CA ASN A 56 -23.12 3.60 7.93
C ASN A 56 -22.21 3.85 9.14
N THR A 57 -21.44 4.93 9.07
CA THR A 57 -20.43 5.18 10.09
C THR A 57 -20.95 5.93 11.30
N GLY A 58 -21.96 6.77 11.10
CA GLY A 58 -22.40 7.67 12.15
C GLY A 58 -21.40 8.76 12.51
N ILE A 59 -20.28 8.86 11.79
CA ILE A 59 -19.21 9.81 12.07
C ILE A 59 -19.26 10.91 11.03
N ARG A 60 -19.40 12.15 11.51
CA ARG A 60 -19.42 13.30 10.61
C ARG A 60 -18.09 13.39 9.87
N GLY A 61 -18.14 13.54 8.55
CA GLY A 61 -16.96 13.67 7.71
C GLY A 61 -16.34 12.36 7.30
N ALA A 62 -16.74 11.24 7.87
CA ALA A 62 -16.25 9.95 7.42
C ALA A 62 -17.03 9.49 6.20
N SER A 63 -16.35 8.79 5.31
CA SER A 63 -16.96 8.31 4.08
C SER A 63 -17.90 7.14 4.36
N THR A 64 -19.09 7.17 3.76
CA THR A 64 -19.99 6.02 3.79
C THR A 64 -19.66 5.02 2.70
N ASN A 65 -18.84 5.42 1.74
CA ASN A 65 -18.33 4.50 0.72
C ASN A 65 -16.86 4.25 1.02
N HIS A 66 -16.61 3.22 1.83
CA HIS A 66 -15.29 2.95 2.36
C HIS A 66 -14.35 2.41 1.28
N LYS A 67 -13.24 3.10 1.09
CA LYS A 67 -12.31 2.80 -0.01
C LYS A 67 -11.16 1.90 0.40
N GLY A 68 -11.33 1.16 1.47
CA GLY A 68 -10.33 0.23 1.97
C GLY A 68 -10.88 -0.58 3.09
N ILE A 69 -10.00 -1.12 3.91
CA ILE A 69 -10.37 -1.84 5.13
C ILE A 69 -9.71 -1.16 6.32
N ASP A 70 -10.36 -1.23 7.47
CA ASP A 70 -9.80 -0.73 8.71
C ASP A 70 -9.37 -1.90 9.58
N ILE A 71 -8.13 -1.87 10.02
CA ILE A 71 -7.54 -2.90 10.86
C ILE A 71 -7.26 -2.30 12.22
N SER A 72 -7.89 -2.85 13.26
CA SER A 72 -7.73 -2.37 14.63
C SER A 72 -6.35 -2.72 15.14
N VAL A 73 -5.61 -1.72 15.60
CA VAL A 73 -4.27 -1.88 16.16
C VAL A 73 -4.06 -0.88 17.27
N SER A 74 -3.01 -1.07 18.06
CA SER A 74 -2.63 -0.12 19.09
C SER A 74 -1.92 1.08 18.47
N TYR A 75 -1.98 2.21 19.18
CA TYR A 75 -1.24 3.40 18.77
C TYR A 75 0.25 3.08 18.67
N GLY A 76 0.85 3.47 17.57
CA GLY A 76 2.27 3.23 17.35
C GLY A 76 2.63 1.89 16.74
N THR A 77 1.65 1.03 16.47
CA THR A 77 1.92 -0.26 15.83
C THR A 77 2.59 -0.06 14.48
N PRO A 78 3.65 -0.82 14.17
CA PRO A 78 4.32 -0.70 12.87
C PRO A 78 3.41 -1.03 11.71
N ILE A 79 3.55 -0.27 10.64
CA ILE A 79 2.82 -0.46 9.38
C ILE A 79 3.86 -0.77 8.32
N TYR A 80 3.63 -1.82 7.55
CA TYR A 80 4.59 -2.35 6.59
C TYR A 80 4.08 -2.22 5.16
N ALA A 81 5.00 -1.99 4.23
CA ALA A 81 4.66 -1.92 2.82
C ALA A 81 4.10 -3.26 2.34
N ALA A 82 2.95 -3.23 1.70
CA ALA A 82 2.29 -4.44 1.21
C ALA A 82 3.06 -5.07 0.06
N ASP A 83 3.79 -4.30 -0.68
CA ASP A 83 4.67 -4.75 -1.77
C ASP A 83 5.71 -3.66 -2.01
N GLY A 84 6.71 -3.97 -2.81
CA GLY A 84 7.75 -3.02 -3.16
C GLY A 84 7.26 -1.95 -4.11
N GLY A 85 7.95 -0.83 -4.13
CA GLY A 85 7.62 0.27 -5.02
C GLY A 85 8.29 1.57 -4.63
N VAL A 86 7.69 2.65 -5.07
CA VAL A 86 8.19 4.01 -4.84
C VAL A 86 7.11 4.78 -4.07
N VAL A 87 7.52 5.45 -3.01
CA VAL A 87 6.60 6.28 -2.24
C VAL A 87 6.20 7.48 -3.10
N SER A 88 4.93 7.57 -3.44
CA SER A 88 4.44 8.68 -4.27
C SER A 88 3.96 9.86 -3.41
N PHE A 89 3.59 9.60 -2.16
CA PHE A 89 3.20 10.66 -1.24
C PHE A 89 3.47 10.21 0.20
N SER A 90 3.95 11.13 1.01
CA SER A 90 4.13 10.90 2.44
C SER A 90 3.92 12.23 3.15
N GLY A 91 2.84 12.35 3.91
CA GLY A 91 2.51 13.60 4.59
C GLY A 91 1.08 13.63 5.06
N TYR A 92 0.61 14.80 5.46
CA TYR A 92 -0.76 15.00 5.92
C TYR A 92 -1.66 15.34 4.73
N LYS A 93 -2.78 14.64 4.61
CA LYS A 93 -3.67 14.81 3.46
C LYS A 93 -5.13 14.76 3.90
N GLY A 94 -5.61 15.86 4.42
CA GLY A 94 -7.02 16.02 4.76
C GLY A 94 -7.56 14.92 5.68
N ALA A 95 -8.67 14.33 5.29
CA ALA A 95 -9.35 13.31 6.08
C ALA A 95 -8.51 12.05 6.27
N MET A 96 -7.54 11.80 5.42
CA MET A 96 -6.65 10.64 5.53
C MET A 96 -5.65 10.78 6.68
N GLY A 97 -5.44 12.01 7.17
CA GLY A 97 -4.43 12.26 8.17
C GLY A 97 -3.04 12.07 7.61
N TYR A 98 -2.12 11.59 8.43
CA TYR A 98 -0.78 11.24 7.94
C TYR A 98 -0.87 9.96 7.14
N VAL A 99 -0.52 10.05 5.86
CA VAL A 99 -0.69 8.95 4.91
C VAL A 99 0.58 8.69 4.13
N VAL A 100 0.85 7.41 3.88
CA VAL A 100 1.85 6.97 2.92
C VAL A 100 1.11 6.36 1.74
N ILE A 101 1.49 6.74 0.53
CA ILE A 101 0.96 6.15 -0.69
C ILE A 101 2.14 5.56 -1.44
N ILE A 102 2.07 4.27 -1.76
CA ILE A 102 3.13 3.60 -2.50
C ILE A 102 2.63 3.29 -3.90
N ASP A 103 3.40 3.73 -4.89
CA ASP A 103 3.17 3.39 -6.29
C ASP A 103 4.01 2.17 -6.62
N HIS A 104 3.35 1.07 -6.93
CA HIS A 104 4.04 -0.21 -7.17
C HIS A 104 4.52 -0.34 -8.62
N GLN A 105 4.38 0.72 -9.42
CA GLN A 105 4.93 0.78 -10.78
C GLN A 105 4.29 -0.22 -11.74
N ASN A 106 3.14 -0.76 -11.39
CA ASN A 106 2.42 -1.75 -12.20
C ASN A 106 0.93 -1.43 -12.27
N GLY A 107 0.56 -0.16 -12.04
CA GLY A 107 -0.82 0.28 -12.02
C GLY A 107 -1.45 0.26 -10.65
N PHE A 108 -0.85 -0.47 -9.70
CA PHE A 108 -1.36 -0.52 -8.33
C PHE A 108 -0.72 0.53 -7.46
N LYS A 109 -1.53 1.09 -6.55
CA LYS A 109 -1.06 1.92 -5.44
C LYS A 109 -1.70 1.40 -4.17
N THR A 110 -0.97 1.50 -3.07
CA THR A 110 -1.53 1.17 -1.75
C THR A 110 -1.45 2.38 -0.84
N TYR A 111 -2.49 2.51 0.00
CA TYR A 111 -2.70 3.65 0.87
C TYR A 111 -2.69 3.17 2.31
N TYR A 112 -1.94 3.88 3.16
CA TYR A 112 -1.77 3.58 4.59
C TYR A 112 -2.09 4.86 5.33
N GLU A 113 -3.29 4.95 5.93
CA GLU A 113 -3.83 6.22 6.42
C GLU A 113 -3.97 6.24 7.93
N HIS A 114 -4.15 7.44 8.47
CA HIS A 114 -4.37 7.73 9.88
C HIS A 114 -3.18 7.40 10.77
N ASN A 115 -1.98 7.51 10.24
CA ASN A 115 -0.77 7.19 10.99
C ASN A 115 -0.46 8.26 12.03
N SER A 116 0.34 7.87 13.03
CA SER A 116 0.88 8.81 14.00
C SER A 116 2.21 9.37 13.54
N SER A 117 2.99 8.57 12.80
CA SER A 117 4.25 9.05 12.25
C SER A 117 4.57 8.32 10.96
N LEU A 118 5.32 8.97 10.11
CA LEU A 118 5.71 8.48 8.80
C LEU A 118 7.23 8.28 8.79
N LEU A 119 7.67 7.13 8.29
CA LEU A 119 9.09 6.75 8.34
C LEU A 119 9.76 6.81 6.97
N VAL A 120 9.02 7.21 5.94
CA VAL A 120 9.53 7.28 4.58
C VAL A 120 9.13 8.61 3.96
N SER A 121 9.81 8.99 2.90
CA SER A 121 9.57 10.24 2.18
C SER A 121 9.19 9.97 0.74
N ALA A 122 8.45 10.90 0.14
CA ALA A 122 8.09 10.79 -1.28
C ALA A 122 9.36 10.65 -2.13
N GLY A 123 9.31 9.76 -3.10
CA GLY A 123 10.43 9.45 -3.97
C GLY A 123 11.30 8.32 -3.47
N GLN A 124 11.16 7.91 -2.22
CA GLN A 124 11.95 6.82 -1.66
C GLN A 124 11.44 5.48 -2.16
N THR A 125 12.35 4.58 -2.49
CA THR A 125 11.98 3.20 -2.81
C THR A 125 11.83 2.41 -1.52
N VAL A 126 10.89 1.48 -1.50
CA VAL A 126 10.65 0.61 -0.36
C VAL A 126 10.52 -0.83 -0.85
N TYR A 127 10.94 -1.78 -0.02
CA TYR A 127 10.76 -3.19 -0.35
C TYR A 127 9.53 -3.74 0.35
N LYS A 128 9.02 -4.85 -0.14
CA LYS A 128 7.87 -5.52 0.46
C LYS A 128 8.17 -5.88 1.90
N GLY A 129 7.32 -5.44 2.81
CA GLY A 129 7.53 -5.69 4.23
C GLY A 129 8.37 -4.64 4.96
N GLN A 130 8.86 -3.62 4.27
CA GLN A 130 9.57 -2.54 4.93
C GLN A 130 8.61 -1.73 5.78
N GLN A 131 9.02 -1.36 6.99
CA GLN A 131 8.21 -0.50 7.83
C GLN A 131 8.16 0.90 7.23
N VAL A 132 6.96 1.43 7.05
CA VAL A 132 6.78 2.73 6.40
C VAL A 132 6.14 3.77 7.32
N ALA A 133 5.46 3.31 8.38
CA ALA A 133 4.73 4.22 9.26
C ALA A 133 4.47 3.55 10.59
N LYS A 134 3.87 4.33 11.49
CA LYS A 134 3.33 3.83 12.77
C LYS A 134 1.88 4.23 12.84
N ALA A 135 1.03 3.32 13.27
CA ALA A 135 -0.41 3.54 13.34
C ALA A 135 -0.77 4.66 14.31
N GLY A 136 -1.88 5.30 14.04
CA GLY A 136 -2.34 6.38 14.87
C GLY A 136 -3.82 6.65 14.69
N ARG A 137 -4.16 7.94 14.84
CA ARG A 137 -5.54 8.38 14.84
C ARG A 137 -5.68 9.73 14.16
N SER A 138 -4.76 10.05 13.24
CA SER A 138 -4.79 11.32 12.54
C SER A 138 -5.88 11.34 11.48
N GLY A 139 -6.34 12.53 11.14
CA GLY A 139 -7.39 12.70 10.14
C GLY A 139 -8.79 12.45 10.73
N VAL A 140 -9.71 12.06 9.87
CA VAL A 140 -11.11 11.83 10.28
C VAL A 140 -11.30 10.36 10.62
N THR A 141 -11.31 10.04 11.90
CA THR A 141 -11.47 8.67 12.38
C THR A 141 -11.98 8.67 13.82
N SER A 142 -12.64 7.59 14.22
CA SER A 142 -13.17 7.45 15.58
C SER A 142 -12.19 6.75 16.52
N GLY A 143 -11.12 6.17 16.04
CA GLY A 143 -10.20 5.43 16.88
C GLY A 143 -8.90 5.08 16.19
N VAL A 144 -8.03 4.39 16.91
CA VAL A 144 -6.73 3.99 16.38
C VAL A 144 -6.90 2.78 15.49
N HIS A 145 -6.49 2.91 14.25
CA HIS A 145 -6.53 1.81 13.31
C HIS A 145 -5.64 2.12 12.12
N CYS A 146 -5.37 1.11 11.33
CA CYS A 146 -4.73 1.26 10.04
C CYS A 146 -5.81 1.18 8.98
N HIS A 147 -6.00 2.25 8.23
CA HIS A 147 -6.84 2.19 7.04
C HIS A 147 -5.95 1.84 5.86
N PHE A 148 -6.27 0.73 5.20
CA PHE A 148 -5.48 0.22 4.09
C PHE A 148 -6.33 0.17 2.83
N GLY A 149 -5.87 0.82 1.78
CA GLY A 149 -6.57 0.84 0.50
C GLY A 149 -5.72 0.32 -0.64
N ILE A 150 -6.35 -0.28 -1.62
CA ILE A 150 -5.70 -0.72 -2.85
C ILE A 150 -6.40 -0.06 -4.03
N GLN A 151 -5.62 0.59 -4.87
CA GLN A 151 -6.12 1.27 -6.06
C GLN A 151 -5.41 0.71 -7.28
N TYR A 152 -6.17 0.38 -8.32
CA TYR A 152 -5.59 -0.04 -9.59
C TYR A 152 -6.09 0.88 -10.69
N ASN A 153 -5.17 1.54 -11.37
CA ASN A 153 -5.47 2.48 -12.44
C ASN A 153 -6.55 3.49 -12.05
N GLY A 154 -6.46 4.02 -10.83
CA GLY A 154 -7.35 5.07 -10.35
C GLY A 154 -8.64 4.58 -9.69
N THR A 155 -8.92 3.30 -9.69
CA THR A 155 -10.13 2.74 -9.09
C THR A 155 -9.78 1.94 -7.83
N TYR A 156 -10.52 2.16 -6.75
CA TYR A 156 -10.31 1.41 -5.51
C TYR A 156 -11.01 0.06 -5.57
N TYR A 157 -10.35 -0.96 -5.05
CA TYR A 157 -10.86 -2.32 -5.00
C TYR A 157 -10.80 -2.86 -3.59
N ASN A 158 -11.59 -3.90 -3.31
CA ASN A 158 -11.61 -4.52 -2.01
C ASN A 158 -10.26 -5.17 -1.71
N PRO A 159 -9.52 -4.67 -0.70
CA PRO A 159 -8.20 -5.21 -0.39
C PRO A 159 -8.21 -6.70 -0.07
N LEU A 160 -9.32 -7.21 0.47
CA LEU A 160 -9.38 -8.64 0.83
C LEU A 160 -9.28 -9.56 -0.38
N ASN A 161 -9.50 -9.05 -1.58
CA ASN A 161 -9.36 -9.85 -2.79
C ASN A 161 -7.90 -9.96 -3.23
N TYR A 162 -6.99 -9.22 -2.60
CA TYR A 162 -5.59 -9.15 -3.01
C TYR A 162 -4.60 -9.54 -1.91
N LEU A 163 -5.02 -9.49 -0.67
CA LEU A 163 -4.12 -9.76 0.46
C LEU A 163 -3.94 -11.25 0.68
N SER A 164 -2.74 -11.64 1.04
CA SER A 164 -2.44 -13.03 1.36
C SER A 164 -1.41 -13.15 2.47
#